data_32b772723437ea94bd9d433e3eceb2a2
#
_entry.id   32b772723437ea94bd9d433e3eceb2a2
#
_cell.length_a   1.000
_cell.length_b   1.000
_cell.length_c   1.000
_cell.angle_alpha   90.00
_cell.angle_beta   90.00
_cell.angle_gamma   90.00
#
_symmetry.space_group_name_H-M   'P 1'
#
loop_
_entity.id
_entity.type
_entity.pdbx_description
1 polymer ?
#
loop_
_entity_poly.entity_id
_entity_poly.type
_entity_poly.pdbx_seq_one_letter_code
_entity_poly.pdbx_strand_id
1 'polypeptide(L)'
;LPLLIYVDGKEYHDGIDISPGELYQRMRLNQMEVKTAAPTVGQYYQAFKNSIEGGAKEILCVTLSSKLSADYSSAKNAANLVKTENPESKIFVFDSRRAAVPQGLLTIEAAERLNAGQPMEDVLTYLENAWQKSSLIAALDTLEYLNRGGRIGQAAIYVGSTLRILPIV
;
A
#
# COMPACT_ATOMS: atom_id res chain seq x y z
N LEU A 1 0.52 3.48 -7.83
CA LEU A 1 1.94 3.85 -7.82
C LEU A 1 2.78 2.69 -7.28
N PRO A 2 3.95 2.41 -7.88
CA PRO A 2 4.83 1.35 -7.39
C PRO A 2 5.45 1.71 -6.03
N LEU A 3 5.66 0.70 -5.18
CA LEU A 3 6.51 0.84 -4.00
C LEU A 3 7.97 1.02 -4.45
N LEU A 4 8.76 1.72 -3.65
CA LEU A 4 10.20 1.79 -3.82
C LEU A 4 10.84 0.61 -3.08
N ILE A 5 11.70 -0.13 -3.77
CA ILE A 5 12.46 -1.26 -3.22
C ILE A 5 13.94 -0.91 -3.28
N TYR A 6 14.60 -0.96 -2.14
CA TYR A 6 16.05 -0.76 -2.03
C TYR A 6 16.72 -2.11 -1.81
N VAL A 7 17.62 -2.47 -2.72
CA VAL A 7 18.44 -3.69 -2.62
C VAL A 7 19.88 -3.25 -2.55
N ASP A 8 20.53 -3.47 -1.41
CA ASP A 8 21.92 -3.03 -1.13
C ASP A 8 22.15 -1.55 -1.48
N GLY A 9 21.15 -0.70 -1.15
CA GLY A 9 21.20 0.75 -1.40
C GLY A 9 20.82 1.18 -2.81
N LYS A 10 20.59 0.26 -3.75
CA LYS A 10 20.11 0.59 -5.09
C LYS A 10 18.58 0.59 -5.12
N GLU A 11 17.99 1.65 -5.67
CA GLU A 11 16.55 1.84 -5.78
C GLU A 11 15.97 1.13 -7.01
N TYR A 12 14.80 0.53 -6.82
CA TYR A 12 13.97 -0.10 -7.85
C TYR A 12 12.49 0.23 -7.60
N HIS A 13 11.71 0.26 -8.67
CA HIS A 13 10.25 0.38 -8.62
C HIS A 13 9.62 -1.02 -8.72
N ASP A 14 8.80 -1.38 -7.73
CA ASP A 14 8.14 -2.68 -7.66
C ASP A 14 7.31 -2.98 -8.92
N GLY A 15 7.57 -4.12 -9.53
CA GLY A 15 6.90 -4.57 -10.76
C GLY A 15 7.26 -3.81 -12.04
N ILE A 16 8.18 -2.82 -11.98
CA ILE A 16 8.68 -2.06 -13.13
C ILE A 16 10.15 -2.40 -13.38
N ASP A 17 11.02 -2.09 -12.42
CA ASP A 17 12.47 -2.26 -12.57
C ASP A 17 12.95 -3.62 -12.05
N ILE A 18 12.16 -4.27 -11.21
CA ILE A 18 12.44 -5.56 -10.63
C ILE A 18 11.14 -6.37 -10.46
N SER A 19 11.16 -7.62 -10.90
CA SER A 19 10.03 -8.53 -10.67
C SER A 19 10.14 -9.20 -9.30
N PRO A 20 9.00 -9.61 -8.69
CA PRO A 20 9.02 -10.36 -7.43
C PRO A 20 9.88 -11.64 -7.51
N GLY A 21 9.81 -12.35 -8.63
CA GLY A 21 10.60 -13.57 -8.84
C GLY A 21 12.10 -13.30 -8.82
N GLU A 22 12.54 -12.25 -9.50
CA GLU A 22 13.94 -11.82 -9.51
C GLU A 22 14.41 -11.37 -8.12
N LEU A 23 13.59 -10.55 -7.43
CA LEU A 23 13.90 -10.10 -6.08
C LEU A 23 14.07 -11.28 -5.12
N TYR A 24 13.12 -12.23 -5.11
CA TYR A 24 13.19 -13.39 -4.23
C TYR A 24 14.34 -14.33 -4.58
N GLN A 25 14.69 -14.47 -5.86
CA GLN A 25 15.86 -15.24 -6.28
C GLN A 25 17.16 -14.61 -5.72
N ARG A 26 17.29 -13.29 -5.86
CA ARG A 26 18.45 -12.55 -5.31
C ARG A 26 18.53 -12.68 -3.79
N MET A 27 17.40 -12.55 -3.08
CA MET A 27 17.34 -12.71 -1.62
C MET A 27 17.76 -14.10 -1.15
N ARG A 28 17.45 -15.17 -1.92
CA ARG A 28 17.83 -16.55 -1.59
C ARG A 28 19.32 -16.83 -1.80
N LEU A 29 19.90 -16.23 -2.83
CA LEU A 29 21.28 -16.48 -3.23
C LEU A 29 22.29 -15.68 -2.40
N ASN A 30 21.89 -14.50 -1.94
CA ASN A 30 22.75 -13.56 -1.24
C ASN A 30 22.04 -13.04 -0.01
N GLN A 31 22.78 -12.80 1.08
CA GLN A 31 22.24 -12.11 2.27
C GLN A 31 22.12 -10.59 1.99
N MET A 32 21.21 -10.24 1.09
CA MET A 32 21.01 -8.85 0.67
C MET A 32 20.17 -8.08 1.69
N GLU A 33 20.50 -6.82 1.87
CA GLU A 33 19.66 -5.89 2.60
C GLU A 33 18.52 -5.40 1.67
N VAL A 34 17.28 -5.81 1.97
CA VAL A 34 16.10 -5.34 1.26
C VAL A 34 15.28 -4.45 2.16
N LYS A 35 15.02 -3.23 1.70
CA LYS A 35 14.14 -2.25 2.36
C LYS A 35 13.07 -1.79 1.38
N THR A 36 11.94 -1.33 1.90
CA THR A 36 10.88 -0.74 1.10
C THR A 36 10.52 0.63 1.62
N ALA A 37 10.11 1.51 0.71
CA ALA A 37 9.53 2.79 1.04
C ALA A 37 8.21 3.01 0.27
N ALA A 38 7.33 3.82 0.86
CA ALA A 38 6.14 4.27 0.19
C ALA A 38 6.51 5.22 -0.97
N PRO A 39 5.64 5.35 -1.99
CA PRO A 39 5.75 6.42 -2.94
C PRO A 39 5.83 7.79 -2.24
N THR A 40 6.63 8.67 -2.79
CA THR A 40 6.82 10.00 -2.22
C THR A 40 5.58 10.89 -2.41
N VAL A 41 5.48 11.96 -1.62
CA VAL A 41 4.45 13.00 -1.80
C VAL A 41 4.49 13.56 -3.22
N GLY A 42 5.70 13.77 -3.79
CA GLY A 42 5.85 14.27 -5.16
C GLY A 42 5.32 13.31 -6.23
N GLN A 43 5.53 11.99 -6.07
CA GLN A 43 4.98 11.00 -6.98
C GLN A 43 3.44 10.96 -6.94
N TYR A 44 2.84 11.01 -5.75
CA TYR A 44 1.39 11.12 -5.60
C TYR A 44 0.85 12.43 -6.17
N TYR A 45 1.50 13.54 -5.89
CA TYR A 45 1.12 14.84 -6.43
C TYR A 45 1.08 14.82 -7.96
N GLN A 46 2.13 14.30 -8.60
CA GLN A 46 2.18 14.20 -10.05
C GLN A 46 1.10 13.26 -10.61
N ALA A 47 0.83 12.13 -9.94
CA ALA A 47 -0.21 11.20 -10.36
C ALA A 47 -1.61 11.85 -10.28
N PHE A 48 -1.90 12.60 -9.22
CA PHE A 48 -3.18 13.31 -9.09
C PHE A 48 -3.31 14.42 -10.15
N LYS A 49 -2.25 15.19 -10.38
CA LYS A 49 -2.22 16.21 -11.44
C LYS A 49 -2.49 15.60 -12.80
N ASN A 50 -1.78 14.53 -13.18
CA ASN A 50 -1.96 13.84 -14.44
C ASN A 50 -3.40 13.32 -14.60
N SER A 51 -4.01 12.81 -13.51
CA SER A 51 -5.40 12.35 -13.55
C SER A 51 -6.38 13.49 -13.80
N ILE A 52 -6.20 14.63 -13.15
CA ILE A 52 -7.04 15.84 -13.34
C ILE A 52 -6.87 16.37 -14.77
N GLU A 53 -5.64 16.48 -15.25
CA GLU A 53 -5.33 16.91 -16.63
C GLU A 53 -5.93 15.94 -17.66
N GLY A 54 -6.00 14.64 -17.32
CA GLY A 54 -6.69 13.61 -18.09
C GLY A 54 -8.22 13.68 -18.04
N GLY A 55 -8.79 14.67 -17.32
CA GLY A 55 -10.23 14.90 -17.25
C GLY A 55 -10.95 14.22 -16.09
N ALA A 56 -10.24 13.64 -15.12
CA ALA A 56 -10.87 13.09 -13.93
C ALA A 56 -11.51 14.21 -13.09
N LYS A 57 -12.80 14.09 -12.81
CA LYS A 57 -13.56 15.03 -11.97
C LYS A 57 -13.40 14.71 -10.49
N GLU A 58 -13.28 13.44 -10.17
CA GLU A 58 -13.11 12.91 -8.83
C GLU A 58 -12.06 11.79 -8.87
N ILE A 59 -11.24 11.70 -7.84
CA ILE A 59 -10.18 10.69 -7.72
C ILE A 59 -10.36 9.98 -6.38
N LEU A 60 -10.42 8.65 -6.41
CA LEU A 60 -10.32 7.81 -5.22
C LEU A 60 -8.94 7.13 -5.21
N CYS A 61 -8.18 7.39 -4.16
CA CYS A 61 -6.90 6.75 -3.90
C CYS A 61 -7.03 5.81 -2.71
N VAL A 62 -6.99 4.50 -2.94
CA VAL A 62 -7.03 3.47 -1.89
C VAL A 62 -5.60 3.06 -1.56
N THR A 63 -5.16 3.36 -0.34
CA THR A 63 -3.80 3.07 0.12
C THR A 63 -3.74 1.82 0.98
N LEU A 64 -2.57 1.24 1.13
CA LEU A 64 -2.36 0.22 2.14
C LEU A 64 -2.41 0.83 3.55
N SER A 65 -2.51 -0.02 4.56
CA SER A 65 -2.67 0.37 5.96
C SER A 65 -1.66 1.41 6.41
N SER A 66 -2.14 2.53 6.97
CA SER A 66 -1.32 3.56 7.62
C SER A 66 -0.49 3.05 8.81
N LYS A 67 -0.85 1.87 9.37
CA LYS A 67 -0.06 1.19 10.41
C LYS A 67 1.16 0.46 9.86
N LEU A 68 1.19 0.18 8.55
CA LEU A 68 2.27 -0.58 7.91
C LEU A 68 3.19 0.30 7.07
N SER A 69 2.69 1.44 6.57
CA SER A 69 3.40 2.29 5.62
C SER A 69 3.04 3.76 5.77
N ALA A 70 3.94 4.63 5.32
CA ALA A 70 3.68 6.05 5.14
C ALA A 70 2.81 6.36 3.89
N ASP A 71 2.36 5.34 3.17
CA ASP A 71 1.63 5.44 1.91
C ASP A 71 0.41 6.38 2.01
N TYR A 72 -0.45 6.13 3.00
CA TYR A 72 -1.61 6.97 3.28
C TYR A 72 -1.24 8.44 3.55
N SER A 73 -0.23 8.68 4.38
CA SER A 73 0.17 10.05 4.71
C SER A 73 0.79 10.77 3.52
N SER A 74 1.58 10.08 2.70
CA SER A 74 2.13 10.63 1.46
C SER A 74 1.02 11.03 0.48
N ALA A 75 0.06 10.13 0.23
CA ALA A 75 -1.08 10.41 -0.63
C ALA A 75 -1.94 11.57 -0.11
N LYS A 76 -2.22 11.60 1.19
CA LYS A 76 -3.02 12.66 1.83
C LYS A 76 -2.34 14.03 1.74
N ASN A 77 -1.04 14.09 1.99
CA ASN A 77 -0.28 15.33 1.86
C ASN A 77 -0.27 15.82 0.40
N ALA A 78 -0.08 14.91 -0.56
CA ALA A 78 -0.15 15.27 -1.98
C ALA A 78 -1.54 15.78 -2.38
N ALA A 79 -2.62 15.13 -1.92
CA ALA A 79 -3.98 15.59 -2.18
C ALA A 79 -4.24 16.99 -1.63
N ASN A 80 -3.72 17.31 -0.43
CA ASN A 80 -3.81 18.64 0.16
C ASN A 80 -3.04 19.70 -0.67
N LEU A 81 -1.86 19.36 -1.18
CA LEU A 81 -1.08 20.27 -2.06
C LEU A 81 -1.85 20.56 -3.35
N VAL A 82 -2.39 19.53 -4.01
CA VAL A 82 -3.20 19.72 -5.22
C VAL A 82 -4.43 20.59 -4.93
N LYS A 83 -5.12 20.36 -3.80
CA LYS A 83 -6.29 21.16 -3.41
C LYS A 83 -5.95 22.61 -3.11
N THR A 84 -4.73 22.90 -2.63
CA THR A 84 -4.29 24.29 -2.41
C THR A 84 -4.12 25.05 -3.73
N GLU A 85 -3.63 24.37 -4.77
CA GLU A 85 -3.44 24.93 -6.12
C GLU A 85 -4.74 24.93 -6.93
N ASN A 86 -5.59 23.94 -6.73
CA ASN A 86 -6.85 23.74 -7.43
C ASN A 86 -7.96 23.36 -6.41
N PRO A 87 -8.61 24.37 -5.78
CA PRO A 87 -9.62 24.14 -4.73
C PRO A 87 -10.82 23.30 -5.15
N GLU A 88 -11.14 23.27 -6.44
CA GLU A 88 -12.26 22.47 -7.01
C GLU A 88 -11.88 20.97 -7.15
N SER A 89 -10.64 20.60 -6.92
CA SER A 89 -10.20 19.20 -7.03
C SER A 89 -10.83 18.34 -5.95
N LYS A 90 -11.45 17.24 -6.38
CA LYS A 90 -12.08 16.25 -5.51
C LYS A 90 -11.19 15.00 -5.44
N ILE A 91 -10.28 14.96 -4.49
CA ILE A 91 -9.38 13.84 -4.25
C ILE A 91 -9.70 13.24 -2.89
N PHE A 92 -10.09 11.97 -2.89
CA PHE A 92 -10.42 11.18 -1.72
C PHE A 92 -9.31 10.15 -1.49
N VAL A 93 -8.68 10.19 -0.32
CA VAL A 93 -7.65 9.23 0.07
C VAL A 93 -8.21 8.35 1.16
N PHE A 94 -8.35 7.06 0.87
CA PHE A 94 -8.92 6.05 1.76
C PHE A 94 -7.80 5.15 2.32
N ASP A 95 -7.65 5.14 3.64
CA ASP A 95 -6.81 4.15 4.34
C ASP A 95 -7.56 2.82 4.38
N SER A 96 -7.12 1.84 3.61
CA SER A 96 -7.77 0.52 3.62
C SER A 96 -7.63 -0.22 4.95
N ARG A 97 -6.68 0.20 5.80
CA ARG A 97 -6.28 -0.49 7.04
C ARG A 97 -5.93 -1.97 6.80
N ARG A 98 -5.63 -2.30 5.55
CA ARG A 98 -5.32 -3.65 5.06
C ARG A 98 -4.07 -3.58 4.18
N ALA A 99 -3.56 -4.76 3.83
CA ALA A 99 -2.48 -4.95 2.87
C ALA A 99 -2.79 -6.15 1.98
N ALA A 100 -2.04 -6.32 0.89
CA ALA A 100 -2.14 -7.45 -0.03
C ALA A 100 -3.57 -7.67 -0.56
N VAL A 101 -4.06 -8.91 -0.54
CA VAL A 101 -5.35 -9.30 -1.13
C VAL A 101 -6.55 -8.52 -0.59
N PRO A 102 -6.74 -8.33 0.73
CA PRO A 102 -7.88 -7.54 1.22
C PRO A 102 -7.90 -6.10 0.73
N GLN A 103 -6.74 -5.42 0.63
CA GLN A 103 -6.67 -4.10 0.04
C GLN A 103 -7.05 -4.13 -1.45
N GLY A 104 -6.54 -5.12 -2.19
CA GLY A 104 -6.87 -5.31 -3.60
C GLY A 104 -8.36 -5.50 -3.84
N LEU A 105 -9.01 -6.34 -3.02
CA LEU A 105 -10.46 -6.55 -3.09
C LEU A 105 -11.25 -5.28 -2.83
N LEU A 106 -10.89 -4.50 -1.80
CA LEU A 106 -11.54 -3.21 -1.53
C LEU A 106 -11.38 -2.25 -2.71
N THR A 107 -10.23 -2.26 -3.37
CA THR A 107 -9.95 -1.40 -4.53
C THR A 107 -10.78 -1.81 -5.74
N ILE A 108 -10.87 -3.12 -6.03
CA ILE A 108 -11.68 -3.68 -7.12
C ILE A 108 -13.16 -3.33 -6.90
N GLU A 109 -13.68 -3.61 -5.72
CA GLU A 109 -15.08 -3.31 -5.36
C GLU A 109 -15.40 -1.81 -5.50
N ALA A 110 -14.48 -0.94 -5.06
CA ALA A 110 -14.65 0.50 -5.24
C ALA A 110 -14.72 0.88 -6.73
N ALA A 111 -13.82 0.33 -7.54
CA ALA A 111 -13.78 0.61 -8.98
C ALA A 111 -15.05 0.11 -9.68
N GLU A 112 -15.52 -1.10 -9.37
CA GLU A 112 -16.75 -1.66 -9.95
C GLU A 112 -17.97 -0.81 -9.61
N ARG A 113 -18.08 -0.33 -8.36
CA ARG A 113 -19.20 0.53 -7.92
C ARG A 113 -19.17 1.89 -8.60
N LEU A 114 -17.99 2.51 -8.70
CA LEU A 114 -17.84 3.78 -9.42
C LEU A 114 -18.16 3.62 -10.90
N ASN A 115 -17.71 2.52 -11.54
CA ASN A 115 -18.03 2.22 -12.93
C ASN A 115 -19.53 1.93 -13.16
N ALA A 116 -20.22 1.43 -12.14
CA ALA A 116 -21.69 1.27 -12.15
C ALA A 116 -22.44 2.59 -11.89
N GLY A 117 -21.73 3.71 -11.75
CA GLY A 117 -22.31 5.04 -11.56
C GLY A 117 -22.72 5.35 -10.11
N GLN A 118 -22.28 4.58 -9.13
CA GLN A 118 -22.55 4.92 -7.73
C GLN A 118 -21.81 6.20 -7.34
N PRO A 119 -22.43 7.09 -6.55
CA PRO A 119 -21.78 8.30 -6.04
C PRO A 119 -20.55 7.95 -5.18
N MET A 120 -19.54 8.81 -5.23
CA MET A 120 -18.30 8.64 -4.45
C MET A 120 -18.55 8.48 -2.94
N GLU A 121 -19.49 9.22 -2.40
CA GLU A 121 -19.86 9.17 -0.98
C GLU A 121 -20.41 7.81 -0.56
N ASP A 122 -21.22 7.19 -1.42
CA ASP A 122 -21.76 5.84 -1.18
C ASP A 122 -20.64 4.79 -1.24
N VAL A 123 -19.69 4.95 -2.17
CA VAL A 123 -18.54 4.06 -2.29
C VAL A 123 -17.62 4.19 -1.07
N LEU A 124 -17.36 5.40 -0.59
CA LEU A 124 -16.59 5.62 0.64
C LEU A 124 -17.27 5.01 1.87
N THR A 125 -18.60 5.18 1.98
CA THR A 125 -19.39 4.56 3.04
C THR A 125 -19.34 3.03 2.98
N TYR A 126 -19.41 2.48 1.78
CA TYR A 126 -19.23 1.04 1.56
C TYR A 126 -17.84 0.57 2.03
N LEU A 127 -16.78 1.26 1.62
CA LEU A 127 -15.41 0.91 1.99
C LEU A 127 -15.19 0.94 3.51
N GLU A 128 -15.75 1.93 4.22
CA GLU A 128 -15.68 2.02 5.69
C GLU A 128 -16.38 0.85 6.39
N ASN A 129 -17.38 0.25 5.78
CA ASN A 129 -18.02 -0.95 6.32
C ASN A 129 -17.31 -2.24 5.89
N ALA A 130 -16.80 -2.29 4.65
CA ALA A 130 -16.22 -3.49 4.05
C ALA A 130 -14.85 -3.84 4.66
N TRP A 131 -13.98 -2.85 4.95
CA TRP A 131 -12.68 -3.13 5.54
C TRP A 131 -12.82 -3.85 6.90
N GLN A 132 -13.85 -3.54 7.68
CA GLN A 132 -14.10 -4.17 8.99
C GLN A 132 -14.43 -5.67 8.85
N LYS A 133 -15.01 -6.07 7.72
CA LYS A 133 -15.39 -7.45 7.42
C LYS A 133 -14.30 -8.23 6.68
N SER A 134 -13.24 -7.55 6.26
CA SER A 134 -12.12 -8.16 5.58
C SER A 134 -11.01 -8.50 6.57
N SER A 135 -10.29 -9.59 6.36
CA SER A 135 -9.10 -9.97 7.13
C SER A 135 -8.06 -10.62 6.24
N LEU A 136 -6.81 -10.51 6.65
CA LEU A 136 -5.70 -11.25 6.06
C LEU A 136 -5.24 -12.28 7.09
N ILE A 137 -5.15 -13.53 6.68
CA ILE A 137 -4.54 -14.59 7.47
C ILE A 137 -3.38 -15.13 6.63
N ALA A 138 -2.18 -15.08 7.18
CA ALA A 138 -0.99 -15.54 6.49
C ALA A 138 -0.18 -16.49 7.39
N ALA A 139 0.17 -17.66 6.85
CA ALA A 139 1.17 -18.54 7.45
C ALA A 139 2.54 -18.13 6.90
N LEU A 140 3.49 -17.90 7.78
CA LEU A 140 4.82 -17.42 7.43
C LEU A 140 5.87 -18.48 7.78
N ASP A 141 6.79 -18.75 6.87
CA ASP A 141 7.92 -19.65 7.13
C ASP A 141 8.93 -19.05 8.12
N THR A 142 8.99 -17.70 8.18
CA THR A 142 9.87 -16.96 9.06
C THR A 142 9.33 -15.56 9.36
N LEU A 143 9.62 -15.06 10.57
CA LEU A 143 9.36 -13.67 10.97
C LEU A 143 10.53 -12.73 10.66
N GLU A 144 11.63 -13.26 10.15
CA GLU A 144 12.88 -12.53 9.96
C GLU A 144 12.71 -11.26 9.13
N TYR A 145 12.02 -11.37 7.98
CA TYR A 145 11.83 -10.22 7.09
C TYR A 145 10.88 -9.17 7.66
N LEU A 146 9.85 -9.59 8.40
CA LEU A 146 8.98 -8.66 9.12
C LEU A 146 9.75 -7.92 10.22
N ASN A 147 10.63 -8.62 10.93
CA ASN A 147 11.47 -8.03 11.96
C ASN A 147 12.49 -7.04 11.37
N ARG A 148 13.23 -7.44 10.34
CA ARG A 148 14.18 -6.58 9.63
C ARG A 148 13.50 -5.34 9.04
N GLY A 149 12.27 -5.49 8.52
CA GLY A 149 11.46 -4.40 7.98
C GLY A 149 10.80 -3.51 9.04
N GLY A 150 10.81 -3.89 10.32
CA GLY A 150 10.10 -3.16 11.38
C GLY A 150 8.58 -3.27 11.34
N ARG A 151 8.01 -4.24 10.61
CA ARG A 151 6.56 -4.48 10.49
C ARG A 151 6.10 -5.72 11.26
N ILE A 152 6.91 -6.22 12.16
CA ILE A 152 6.62 -7.43 12.94
C ILE A 152 5.49 -7.24 13.97
N GLY A 153 5.20 -6.01 14.40
CA GLY A 153 4.10 -5.72 15.32
C GLY A 153 4.13 -6.56 16.59
N GLN A 154 2.98 -7.11 16.96
CA GLN A 154 2.83 -7.95 18.18
C GLN A 154 3.56 -9.31 18.06
N ALA A 155 3.90 -9.76 16.85
CA ALA A 155 4.64 -11.00 16.67
C ALA A 155 6.11 -10.91 17.09
N ALA A 156 6.59 -9.72 17.48
CA ALA A 156 7.96 -9.50 17.97
C ALA A 156 8.34 -10.38 19.18
N ILE A 157 7.37 -10.77 20.01
CA ILE A 157 7.58 -11.64 21.18
C ILE A 157 8.05 -13.05 20.79
N TYR A 158 7.83 -13.46 19.55
CA TYR A 158 8.23 -14.79 19.05
C TYR A 158 9.58 -14.77 18.33
N VAL A 159 10.21 -13.60 18.17
CA VAL A 159 11.53 -13.48 17.54
C VAL A 159 12.60 -14.04 18.48
N GLY A 160 13.40 -14.98 17.95
CA GLY A 160 14.45 -15.62 18.74
C GLY A 160 14.00 -16.81 19.58
N SER A 161 12.73 -17.21 19.53
CA SER A 161 12.30 -18.46 20.15
C SER A 161 12.91 -19.65 19.42
N THR A 162 13.46 -20.62 20.16
CA THR A 162 14.01 -21.88 19.61
C THR A 162 12.93 -22.83 19.10
N LEU A 163 11.66 -22.49 19.32
CA LEU A 163 10.52 -23.23 18.80
C LEU A 163 10.36 -22.95 17.31
N ARG A 164 10.40 -24.00 16.48
CA ARG A 164 9.99 -23.94 15.07
C ARG A 164 8.49 -23.77 14.95
N ILE A 165 7.99 -22.59 15.34
CA ILE A 165 6.59 -22.21 15.20
C ILE A 165 6.43 -21.55 13.86
N LEU A 166 5.50 -22.05 13.02
CA LEU A 166 5.02 -21.34 11.83
C LEU A 166 4.02 -20.30 12.32
N PRO A 167 4.38 -19.00 12.34
CA PRO A 167 3.46 -17.98 12.82
C PRO A 167 2.33 -17.78 11.83
N ILE A 168 1.12 -17.72 12.34
CA ILE A 168 -0.07 -17.28 11.61
C ILE A 168 -0.36 -15.85 12.07
N VAL A 169 -0.39 -14.93 11.13
CA VAL A 169 -0.63 -13.50 11.36
C VAL A 169 -1.84 -13.01 10.59
#